data_a9ca55b564ddb1f7a8c0d2d528485312
#
_entry.id   a9ca55b564ddb1f7a8c0d2d528485312
#
_cell.length_a   1.000
_cell.length_b   1.000
_cell.length_c   1.000
_cell.angle_alpha   90.00
_cell.angle_beta   90.00
_cell.angle_gamma   90.00
#
_symmetry.space_group_name_H-M   'P 1'
#
loop_
_entity.id
_entity.type
_entity.pdbx_description
1 polymer ?
#
loop_
_entity_poly.entity_id
_entity_poly.type
_entity_poly.pdbx_seq_one_letter_code
_entity_poly.pdbx_strand_id
1 'polypeptide(L)'
;AKTELTEIIQFLKHPKRYQKLGGRIPKGVLLLGPPGTGKTLMARAVAGEANVPFFSISGADFVEMFVGVGASRVRDLFEQGKKHAPAIVFIDEIDAVGRHRGAGLGGGHDEREQTLNALLVEMDGFEPNTNIIILAATNRPDVLDTALVRPGRFDRQVVVDAPDLRGRHGILKVHTRKIPMKDVNLETIAKGTPGLVGADLENIVNEAALLAARKEKSSVNMDDFEEAKDKV
;
A
#
# COMPACT_ATOMS: atom_id res chain seq x y z
N ALA A 1 -12.90 2.71 -1.29
CA ALA A 1 -11.77 1.99 -0.66
C ALA A 1 -12.20 1.31 0.65
N LYS A 2 -12.67 2.04 1.66
CA LYS A 2 -12.96 1.47 2.98
C LYS A 2 -13.97 0.31 2.92
N THR A 3 -15.04 0.43 2.19
CA THR A 3 -16.09 -0.60 2.05
C THR A 3 -15.55 -1.87 1.40
N GLU A 4 -14.77 -1.73 0.34
CA GLU A 4 -14.16 -2.84 -0.40
C GLU A 4 -13.12 -3.58 0.45
N LEU A 5 -12.30 -2.84 1.22
CA LEU A 5 -11.33 -3.44 2.13
C LEU A 5 -12.00 -4.13 3.33
N THR A 6 -13.12 -3.61 3.81
CA THR A 6 -13.92 -4.26 4.86
C THR A 6 -14.45 -5.62 4.38
N GLU A 7 -14.87 -5.73 3.12
CA GLU A 7 -15.29 -6.98 2.52
C GLU A 7 -14.16 -8.03 2.51
N ILE A 8 -12.95 -7.61 2.17
CA ILE A 8 -11.76 -8.48 2.21
C ILE A 8 -11.49 -8.99 3.64
N ILE A 9 -11.61 -8.13 4.63
CA ILE A 9 -11.48 -8.51 6.04
C ILE A 9 -12.51 -9.60 6.40
N GLN A 10 -13.75 -9.45 5.96
CA GLN A 10 -14.79 -10.45 6.21
C GLN A 10 -14.50 -11.79 5.52
N PHE A 11 -13.97 -11.78 4.30
CA PHE A 11 -13.53 -13.01 3.62
C PHE A 11 -12.46 -13.75 4.41
N LEU A 12 -11.48 -13.04 4.95
CA LEU A 12 -10.40 -13.64 5.71
C LEU A 12 -10.85 -14.16 7.08
N LYS A 13 -11.79 -13.49 7.72
CA LYS A 13 -12.35 -13.91 9.01
C LYS A 13 -13.31 -15.08 8.90
N HIS A 14 -14.10 -15.14 7.84
CA HIS A 14 -15.19 -16.11 7.67
C HIS A 14 -15.18 -16.75 6.28
N PRO A 15 -14.10 -17.42 5.86
CA PRO A 15 -13.97 -17.97 4.50
C PRO A 15 -15.05 -18.99 4.16
N LYS A 16 -15.43 -19.83 5.12
CA LYS A 16 -16.47 -20.87 4.93
C LYS A 16 -17.84 -20.30 4.59
N ARG A 17 -18.18 -19.12 5.09
CA ARG A 17 -19.46 -18.46 4.83
C ARG A 17 -19.64 -18.11 3.36
N TYR A 18 -18.59 -17.61 2.73
CA TYR A 18 -18.60 -17.25 1.32
C TYR A 18 -18.52 -18.47 0.40
N GLN A 19 -17.77 -19.50 0.78
CA GLN A 19 -17.65 -20.74 0.03
C GLN A 19 -18.98 -21.49 -0.06
N LYS A 20 -19.78 -21.53 1.01
CA LYS A 20 -21.10 -22.18 1.04
C LYS A 20 -22.09 -21.57 0.05
N LEU A 21 -21.97 -20.28 -0.26
CA LEU A 21 -22.84 -19.57 -1.20
C LEU A 21 -22.32 -19.58 -2.63
N GLY A 22 -21.21 -20.30 -2.91
CA GLY A 22 -20.58 -20.35 -4.21
C GLY A 22 -19.82 -19.07 -4.59
N GLY A 23 -19.64 -18.15 -3.63
CA GLY A 23 -18.86 -16.94 -3.82
C GLY A 23 -17.38 -17.25 -4.02
N ARG A 24 -16.78 -16.64 -5.02
CA ARG A 24 -15.32 -16.72 -5.24
C ARG A 24 -14.65 -15.58 -4.49
N ILE A 25 -13.75 -15.93 -3.57
CA ILE A 25 -12.88 -14.96 -2.90
C ILE A 25 -11.89 -14.40 -3.94
N PRO A 26 -11.74 -13.07 -4.06
CA PRO A 26 -10.77 -12.50 -4.97
C PRO A 26 -9.35 -12.95 -4.58
N LYS A 27 -8.58 -13.42 -5.56
CA LYS A 27 -7.18 -13.81 -5.33
C LYS A 27 -6.27 -12.61 -5.15
N GLY A 28 -6.49 -11.57 -5.95
CA GLY A 28 -5.66 -10.38 -6.00
C GLY A 28 -6.47 -9.09 -5.99
N VAL A 29 -6.01 -8.13 -5.22
CA VAL A 29 -6.57 -6.78 -5.12
C VAL A 29 -5.46 -5.76 -5.36
N LEU A 30 -5.69 -4.87 -6.29
CA LEU A 30 -4.75 -3.81 -6.65
C LEU A 30 -5.17 -2.50 -6.01
N LEU A 31 -4.30 -1.95 -5.16
CA LEU A 31 -4.47 -0.62 -4.56
C LEU A 31 -3.84 0.43 -5.48
N LEU A 32 -4.66 1.33 -5.97
CA LEU A 32 -4.27 2.39 -6.89
C LEU A 32 -4.32 3.75 -6.20
N GLY A 33 -3.38 4.60 -6.47
CA GLY A 33 -3.44 5.98 -5.99
C GLY A 33 -2.10 6.67 -5.96
N PRO A 34 -2.09 7.99 -5.76
CA PRO A 34 -0.85 8.77 -5.66
C PRO A 34 0.09 8.22 -4.59
N PRO A 35 1.40 8.46 -4.71
CA PRO A 35 2.34 8.11 -3.66
C PRO A 35 1.99 8.83 -2.35
N GLY A 36 2.30 8.23 -1.22
CA GLY A 36 2.06 8.83 0.09
C GLY A 36 0.61 8.82 0.59
N THR A 37 -0.32 8.17 -0.12
CA THR A 37 -1.74 8.05 0.32
C THR A 37 -1.99 6.99 1.39
N GLY A 38 -0.96 6.21 1.75
CA GLY A 38 -1.06 5.20 2.81
C GLY A 38 -1.51 3.82 2.34
N LYS A 39 -1.28 3.46 1.08
CA LYS A 39 -1.64 2.13 0.53
C LYS A 39 -1.02 0.98 1.32
N THR A 40 0.26 1.05 1.64
CA THR A 40 0.97 0.06 2.47
C THR A 40 0.38 -0.04 3.87
N LEU A 41 0.09 1.10 4.48
CA LEU A 41 -0.53 1.17 5.81
C LEU A 41 -1.94 0.55 5.80
N MET A 42 -2.72 0.79 4.76
CA MET A 42 -4.03 0.17 4.56
C MET A 42 -3.94 -1.35 4.44
N ALA A 43 -3.01 -1.87 3.64
CA ALA A 43 -2.80 -3.31 3.49
C ALA A 43 -2.46 -3.97 4.83
N ARG A 44 -1.57 -3.34 5.59
CA ARG A 44 -1.20 -3.79 6.93
C ARG A 44 -2.38 -3.72 7.91
N ALA A 45 -3.18 -2.68 7.84
CA ALA A 45 -4.38 -2.52 8.66
C ALA A 45 -5.43 -3.62 8.37
N VAL A 46 -5.61 -3.99 7.10
CA VAL A 46 -6.49 -5.10 6.70
C VAL A 46 -6.05 -6.42 7.34
N ALA A 47 -4.76 -6.71 7.30
CA ALA A 47 -4.21 -7.91 7.95
C ALA A 47 -4.40 -7.89 9.48
N GLY A 48 -4.17 -6.74 10.12
CA GLY A 48 -4.37 -6.56 11.55
C GLY A 48 -5.83 -6.73 11.97
N GLU A 49 -6.75 -6.12 11.25
CA GLU A 49 -8.20 -6.26 11.50
C GLU A 49 -8.71 -7.69 11.26
N ALA A 50 -8.17 -8.38 10.26
CA ALA A 50 -8.49 -9.77 10.00
C ALA A 50 -7.75 -10.76 10.93
N ASN A 51 -6.78 -10.28 11.69
CA ASN A 51 -5.92 -11.08 12.56
C ASN A 51 -5.22 -12.22 11.81
N VAL A 52 -4.62 -11.89 10.67
CA VAL A 52 -3.87 -12.83 9.83
C VAL A 52 -2.43 -12.37 9.63
N PRO A 53 -1.50 -13.28 9.35
CA PRO A 53 -0.12 -12.94 9.00
C PRO A 53 -0.04 -12.03 7.77
N PHE A 54 0.95 -11.13 7.78
CA PHE A 54 1.21 -10.17 6.73
C PHE A 54 2.65 -10.32 6.23
N PHE A 55 2.79 -10.72 4.96
CA PHE A 55 4.08 -10.85 4.29
C PHE A 55 4.20 -9.75 3.24
N SER A 56 5.25 -8.95 3.32
CA SER A 56 5.42 -7.77 2.47
C SER A 56 6.77 -7.80 1.76
N ILE A 57 6.75 -7.37 0.50
CA ILE A 57 7.93 -7.13 -0.30
C ILE A 57 7.70 -5.92 -1.21
N SER A 58 8.77 -5.21 -1.56
CA SER A 58 8.72 -4.18 -2.60
C SER A 58 9.05 -4.79 -3.96
N GLY A 59 8.31 -4.39 -5.00
CA GLY A 59 8.63 -4.74 -6.38
C GLY A 59 10.03 -4.28 -6.79
N ALA A 60 10.52 -3.18 -6.23
CA ALA A 60 11.87 -2.69 -6.44
C ALA A 60 12.93 -3.69 -5.95
N ASP A 61 12.68 -4.38 -4.85
CA ASP A 61 13.62 -5.37 -4.30
C ASP A 61 13.84 -6.57 -5.25
N PHE A 62 12.89 -6.86 -6.13
CA PHE A 62 13.04 -7.91 -7.14
C PHE A 62 13.93 -7.51 -8.32
N VAL A 63 14.07 -6.22 -8.59
CA VAL A 63 14.75 -5.68 -9.77
C VAL A 63 16.23 -5.39 -9.50
N GLU A 64 16.59 -5.11 -8.25
CA GLU A 64 17.96 -4.77 -7.82
C GLU A 64 18.88 -5.99 -7.65
N MET A 65 18.36 -7.20 -7.91
CA MET A 65 19.06 -8.45 -7.64
C MET A 65 19.63 -9.10 -8.88
N PHE A 66 20.61 -10.03 -8.66
CA PHE A 66 21.19 -10.85 -9.69
C PHE A 66 20.17 -11.73 -10.42
N VAL A 67 20.43 -12.08 -11.69
CA VAL A 67 19.58 -12.87 -12.57
C VAL A 67 18.99 -14.11 -11.85
N GLY A 68 17.67 -14.26 -11.92
CA GLY A 68 16.93 -15.39 -11.34
C GLY A 68 16.60 -15.29 -9.86
N VAL A 69 17.17 -14.34 -9.11
CA VAL A 69 16.91 -14.16 -7.67
C VAL A 69 15.53 -13.57 -7.44
N GLY A 70 15.05 -12.67 -8.31
CA GLY A 70 13.72 -12.10 -8.23
C GLY A 70 12.61 -13.15 -8.31
N ALA A 71 12.69 -14.07 -9.28
CA ALA A 71 11.74 -15.17 -9.44
C ALA A 71 11.75 -16.13 -8.24
N SER A 72 12.92 -16.42 -7.69
CA SER A 72 13.05 -17.25 -6.49
C SER A 72 12.39 -16.58 -5.28
N ARG A 73 12.59 -15.30 -5.09
CA ARG A 73 11.95 -14.55 -4.01
C ARG A 73 10.42 -14.47 -4.12
N VAL A 74 9.90 -14.35 -5.33
CA VAL A 74 8.45 -14.44 -5.56
C VAL A 74 7.94 -15.79 -5.07
N ARG A 75 8.58 -16.89 -5.48
CA ARG A 75 8.20 -18.25 -5.05
C ARG A 75 8.25 -18.41 -3.54
N ASP A 76 9.32 -17.97 -2.90
CA ASP A 76 9.48 -18.02 -1.44
C ASP A 76 8.39 -17.24 -0.71
N LEU A 77 8.05 -16.04 -1.19
CA LEU A 77 6.99 -15.21 -0.63
C LEU A 77 5.64 -15.92 -0.65
N PHE A 78 5.29 -16.51 -1.79
CA PHE A 78 4.03 -17.25 -1.95
C PHE A 78 4.00 -18.54 -1.14
N GLU A 79 5.13 -19.24 -1.06
CA GLU A 79 5.27 -20.42 -0.22
C GLU A 79 5.07 -20.10 1.27
N GLN A 80 5.67 -19.01 1.75
CA GLN A 80 5.45 -18.52 3.10
C GLN A 80 3.97 -18.18 3.35
N GLY A 81 3.32 -17.50 2.41
CA GLY A 81 1.90 -17.19 2.50
C GLY A 81 1.05 -18.46 2.60
N LYS A 82 1.28 -19.46 1.74
CA LYS A 82 0.55 -20.74 1.73
C LYS A 82 0.75 -21.50 3.04
N LYS A 83 1.98 -21.53 3.55
CA LYS A 83 2.33 -22.24 4.79
C LYS A 83 1.63 -21.65 6.03
N HIS A 84 1.34 -20.34 6.01
CA HIS A 84 0.73 -19.63 7.11
C HIS A 84 -0.71 -19.16 6.82
N ALA A 85 -1.38 -19.79 5.85
CA ALA A 85 -2.76 -19.45 5.49
C ALA A 85 -3.72 -19.64 6.69
N PRO A 86 -4.73 -18.77 6.91
CA PRO A 86 -5.02 -17.57 6.10
C PRO A 86 -3.98 -16.46 6.28
N ALA A 87 -3.61 -15.79 5.19
CA ALA A 87 -2.57 -14.76 5.18
C ALA A 87 -2.81 -13.71 4.09
N ILE A 88 -2.18 -12.55 4.26
CA ILE A 88 -2.05 -11.53 3.23
C ILE A 88 -0.60 -11.48 2.75
N VAL A 89 -0.44 -11.55 1.44
CA VAL A 89 0.82 -11.26 0.74
C VAL A 89 0.70 -9.89 0.11
N PHE A 90 1.58 -8.98 0.46
CA PHE A 90 1.59 -7.61 -0.05
C PHE A 90 2.81 -7.32 -0.91
N ILE A 91 2.58 -6.81 -2.12
CA ILE A 91 3.61 -6.39 -3.05
C ILE A 91 3.46 -4.88 -3.27
N ASP A 92 4.35 -4.10 -2.69
CA ASP A 92 4.40 -2.66 -2.94
C ASP A 92 5.14 -2.37 -4.24
N GLU A 93 4.85 -1.23 -4.86
CA GLU A 93 5.50 -0.79 -6.10
C GLU A 93 5.52 -1.90 -7.19
N ILE A 94 4.39 -2.54 -7.41
CA ILE A 94 4.31 -3.66 -8.35
C ILE A 94 4.68 -3.26 -9.79
N ASP A 95 4.55 -1.99 -10.13
CA ASP A 95 4.96 -1.43 -11.42
C ASP A 95 6.47 -1.55 -11.68
N ALA A 96 7.29 -1.72 -10.66
CA ALA A 96 8.71 -2.01 -10.85
C ALA A 96 8.95 -3.35 -11.57
N VAL A 97 8.09 -4.33 -11.35
CA VAL A 97 8.16 -5.67 -11.96
C VAL A 97 7.18 -5.82 -13.11
N GLY A 98 6.01 -5.24 -12.97
CA GLY A 98 4.84 -5.47 -13.84
C GLY A 98 4.66 -4.46 -14.96
N ARG A 99 5.70 -3.78 -15.44
CA ARG A 99 5.59 -2.86 -16.58
C ARG A 99 5.33 -3.56 -17.89
N HIS A 100 4.58 -2.87 -18.77
CA HIS A 100 4.43 -3.27 -20.16
C HIS A 100 5.77 -3.57 -20.83
N ARG A 101 5.78 -4.58 -21.68
CA ARG A 101 6.88 -4.93 -22.56
C ARG A 101 7.10 -3.79 -23.57
N GLY A 102 7.96 -2.85 -23.24
CA GLY A 102 8.40 -1.80 -24.17
C GLY A 102 9.59 -2.31 -24.98
N ALA A 103 9.67 -1.92 -26.26
CA ALA A 103 10.81 -2.21 -27.14
C ALA A 103 12.07 -1.45 -26.65
N GLY A 104 12.75 -1.98 -25.64
CA GLY A 104 14.01 -1.45 -25.09
C GLY A 104 15.10 -2.51 -25.17
N LEU A 105 16.16 -2.20 -25.87
CA LEU A 105 17.36 -3.00 -26.00
C LEU A 105 18.20 -2.91 -24.72
N GLY A 106 18.19 -3.95 -23.87
CA GLY A 106 19.09 -4.01 -22.71
C GLY A 106 18.80 -5.14 -21.74
N GLY A 107 19.84 -5.79 -21.21
CA GLY A 107 19.81 -7.00 -20.39
C GLY A 107 19.06 -6.95 -19.03
N GLY A 108 18.53 -5.81 -18.62
CA GLY A 108 17.65 -5.71 -17.44
C GLY A 108 16.18 -6.06 -17.71
N HIS A 109 15.80 -6.30 -18.95
CA HIS A 109 14.45 -6.69 -19.35
C HIS A 109 14.14 -8.16 -19.03
N ASP A 110 15.13 -9.05 -19.21
CA ASP A 110 14.95 -10.48 -19.03
C ASP A 110 14.62 -10.84 -17.57
N GLU A 111 15.23 -10.15 -16.62
CA GLU A 111 15.00 -10.38 -15.19
C GLU A 111 13.60 -9.94 -14.74
N ARG A 112 13.17 -8.77 -15.19
CA ARG A 112 11.82 -8.26 -14.89
C ARG A 112 10.76 -9.17 -15.49
N GLU A 113 10.97 -9.62 -16.70
CA GLU A 113 10.07 -10.54 -17.39
C GLU A 113 10.00 -11.90 -16.69
N GLN A 114 11.13 -12.45 -16.26
CA GLN A 114 11.17 -13.69 -15.50
C GLN A 114 10.47 -13.56 -14.16
N THR A 115 10.67 -12.44 -13.45
CA THR A 115 10.02 -12.17 -12.16
C THR A 115 8.51 -11.98 -12.33
N LEU A 116 8.09 -11.24 -13.35
CA LEU A 116 6.67 -11.08 -13.68
C LEU A 116 6.03 -12.43 -14.02
N ASN A 117 6.67 -13.24 -14.86
CA ASN A 117 6.17 -14.56 -15.21
C ASN A 117 6.07 -15.47 -13.98
N ALA A 118 7.05 -15.44 -13.08
CA ALA A 118 6.98 -16.18 -11.82
C ALA A 118 5.80 -15.74 -10.97
N LEU A 119 5.54 -14.44 -10.87
CA LEU A 119 4.38 -13.89 -10.17
C LEU A 119 3.06 -14.39 -10.76
N LEU A 120 2.93 -14.34 -12.08
CA LEU A 120 1.72 -14.79 -12.79
C LEU A 120 1.50 -16.30 -12.61
N VAL A 121 2.55 -17.10 -12.69
CA VAL A 121 2.49 -18.55 -12.45
C VAL A 121 2.05 -18.86 -11.03
N GLU A 122 2.61 -18.19 -10.04
CA GLU A 122 2.20 -18.36 -8.64
C GLU A 122 0.73 -17.98 -8.40
N MET A 123 0.30 -16.88 -8.99
CA MET A 123 -1.11 -16.43 -8.87
C MET A 123 -2.06 -17.42 -9.56
N ASP A 124 -1.72 -17.92 -10.73
CA ASP A 124 -2.54 -18.89 -11.46
C ASP A 124 -2.58 -20.27 -10.78
N GLY A 125 -1.52 -20.62 -10.06
CA GLY A 125 -1.39 -21.85 -9.31
C GLY A 125 -2.14 -21.91 -7.99
N PHE A 126 -2.79 -20.81 -7.55
CA PHE A 126 -3.61 -20.84 -6.36
C PHE A 126 -4.91 -21.59 -6.59
N GLU A 127 -5.18 -22.56 -5.74
CA GLU A 127 -6.49 -23.18 -5.65
C GLU A 127 -7.50 -22.22 -4.94
N PRO A 128 -8.78 -22.27 -5.28
CA PRO A 128 -9.81 -21.39 -4.71
C PRO A 128 -9.90 -21.40 -3.18
N ASN A 129 -9.34 -22.40 -2.52
CA ASN A 129 -9.48 -22.65 -1.07
C ASN A 129 -8.21 -22.34 -0.26
N THR A 130 -7.21 -21.70 -0.83
CA THR A 130 -5.93 -21.45 -0.13
C THR A 130 -6.01 -20.38 0.95
N ASN A 131 -7.09 -19.60 1.01
CA ASN A 131 -7.30 -18.52 2.00
C ASN A 131 -6.16 -17.49 2.05
N ILE A 132 -5.54 -17.23 0.90
CA ILE A 132 -4.52 -16.20 0.73
C ILE A 132 -5.09 -15.12 -0.17
N ILE A 133 -4.92 -13.88 0.22
CA ILE A 133 -5.21 -12.71 -0.60
C ILE A 133 -3.91 -11.99 -0.89
N ILE A 134 -3.69 -11.69 -2.17
CA ILE A 134 -2.57 -10.91 -2.62
C ILE A 134 -3.03 -9.48 -2.79
N LEU A 135 -2.45 -8.57 -2.03
CA LEU A 135 -2.61 -7.14 -2.21
C LEU A 135 -1.38 -6.62 -2.95
N ALA A 136 -1.58 -5.81 -3.95
CA ALA A 136 -0.49 -5.08 -4.60
C ALA A 136 -0.81 -3.59 -4.62
N ALA A 137 0.21 -2.75 -4.61
CA ALA A 137 0.06 -1.31 -4.69
C ALA A 137 0.87 -0.74 -5.84
N THR A 138 0.30 0.25 -6.52
CA THR A 138 0.99 1.04 -7.53
C THR A 138 0.45 2.47 -7.55
N ASN A 139 1.33 3.41 -7.84
CA ASN A 139 0.96 4.79 -8.19
C ASN A 139 0.95 5.01 -9.72
N ARG A 140 1.31 4.00 -10.50
CA ARG A 140 1.41 4.04 -11.95
C ARG A 140 0.60 2.92 -12.63
N PRO A 141 -0.74 2.92 -12.55
CA PRO A 141 -1.55 1.88 -13.18
C PRO A 141 -1.44 1.88 -14.72
N ASP A 142 -1.08 3.03 -15.29
CA ASP A 142 -0.91 3.24 -16.73
C ASP A 142 0.23 2.41 -17.35
N VAL A 143 1.24 2.04 -16.55
CA VAL A 143 2.40 1.29 -17.04
C VAL A 143 2.32 -0.22 -16.77
N LEU A 144 1.29 -0.69 -16.06
CA LEU A 144 1.15 -2.10 -15.73
C LEU A 144 0.84 -2.96 -16.95
N ASP A 145 1.47 -4.14 -17.02
CA ASP A 145 1.13 -5.14 -18.01
C ASP A 145 -0.33 -5.61 -17.82
N THR A 146 -1.08 -5.64 -18.90
CA THR A 146 -2.48 -6.06 -18.90
C THR A 146 -2.69 -7.49 -18.40
N ALA A 147 -1.66 -8.34 -18.47
CA ALA A 147 -1.70 -9.69 -17.94
C ALA A 147 -1.94 -9.72 -16.42
N LEU A 148 -1.46 -8.72 -15.68
CA LEU A 148 -1.65 -8.63 -14.22
C LEU A 148 -3.11 -8.37 -13.81
N VAL A 149 -3.86 -7.66 -14.62
CA VAL A 149 -5.24 -7.23 -14.30
C VAL A 149 -6.31 -8.13 -14.94
N ARG A 150 -5.91 -9.25 -15.53
CA ARG A 150 -6.84 -10.23 -16.07
C ARG A 150 -7.64 -10.93 -14.98
N PRO A 151 -8.85 -11.46 -15.31
CA PRO A 151 -9.63 -12.26 -14.37
C PRO A 151 -8.82 -13.41 -13.75
N GLY A 152 -8.96 -13.59 -12.45
CA GLY A 152 -8.21 -14.59 -11.68
C GLY A 152 -6.84 -14.12 -11.16
N ARG A 153 -6.45 -12.87 -11.46
CA ARG A 153 -5.24 -12.23 -10.95
C ARG A 153 -5.62 -10.99 -10.14
N PHE A 154 -5.09 -9.81 -10.43
CA PHE A 154 -5.52 -8.55 -9.81
C PHE A 154 -6.78 -8.01 -10.51
N ASP A 155 -7.85 -8.73 -10.41
CA ASP A 155 -9.13 -8.42 -11.05
C ASP A 155 -10.00 -7.44 -10.24
N ARG A 156 -9.67 -7.21 -8.98
CA ARG A 156 -10.29 -6.19 -8.14
C ARG A 156 -9.34 -5.01 -7.94
N GLN A 157 -9.84 -3.82 -8.23
CA GLN A 157 -9.08 -2.58 -8.09
C GLN A 157 -9.75 -1.69 -7.04
N VAL A 158 -8.95 -1.15 -6.14
CA VAL A 158 -9.39 -0.22 -5.08
C VAL A 158 -8.59 1.06 -5.21
N VAL A 159 -9.29 2.16 -5.48
CA VAL A 159 -8.66 3.48 -5.59
C VAL A 159 -8.53 4.11 -4.21
N VAL A 160 -7.31 4.51 -3.88
CA VAL A 160 -6.95 5.23 -2.65
C VAL A 160 -6.59 6.66 -3.02
N ASP A 161 -7.58 7.53 -2.97
CA ASP A 161 -7.42 8.94 -3.32
C ASP A 161 -6.72 9.75 -2.22
N ALA A 162 -6.27 10.95 -2.58
CA ALA A 162 -5.87 11.95 -1.60
C ALA A 162 -7.01 12.20 -0.60
N PRO A 163 -6.71 12.41 0.69
CA PRO A 163 -7.72 12.58 1.71
C PRO A 163 -8.51 13.88 1.53
N ASP A 164 -9.81 13.82 1.83
CA ASP A 164 -10.65 15.00 1.97
C ASP A 164 -10.31 15.79 3.25
N LEU A 165 -11.00 16.88 3.50
CA LEU A 165 -10.78 17.71 4.70
C LEU A 165 -10.86 16.91 6.01
N ARG A 166 -11.85 16.02 6.13
CA ARG A 166 -12.03 15.19 7.33
C ARG A 166 -10.89 14.16 7.46
N GLY A 167 -10.49 13.59 6.34
CA GLY A 167 -9.35 12.69 6.27
C GLY A 167 -8.05 13.36 6.68
N ARG A 168 -7.76 14.55 6.16
CA ARG A 168 -6.56 15.33 6.55
C ARG A 168 -6.57 15.69 8.03
N HIS A 169 -7.70 16.15 8.56
CA HIS A 169 -7.82 16.40 9.99
C HIS A 169 -7.56 15.15 10.83
N GLY A 170 -8.11 14.00 10.42
CA GLY A 170 -7.86 12.72 11.08
C GLY A 170 -6.38 12.32 11.05
N ILE A 171 -5.72 12.48 9.92
CA ILE A 171 -4.28 12.19 9.75
C ILE A 171 -3.44 13.09 10.66
N LEU A 172 -3.70 14.38 10.66
CA LEU A 172 -3.03 15.33 11.55
C LEU A 172 -3.19 14.94 13.02
N LYS A 173 -4.38 14.55 13.45
CA LYS A 173 -4.63 14.06 14.81
C LYS A 173 -3.77 12.84 15.17
N VAL A 174 -3.58 11.93 14.24
CA VAL A 174 -2.76 10.73 14.47
C VAL A 174 -1.29 11.11 14.67
N HIS A 175 -0.74 11.91 13.77
CA HIS A 175 0.69 12.28 13.81
C HIS A 175 1.04 13.26 14.94
N THR A 176 0.06 14.03 15.43
CA THR A 176 0.30 14.98 16.55
C THR A 176 0.07 14.40 17.93
N ARG A 177 -0.36 13.14 18.07
CA ARG A 177 -0.71 12.53 19.38
C ARG A 177 0.38 12.63 20.44
N LYS A 178 1.63 12.58 20.04
CA LYS A 178 2.79 12.60 20.94
C LYS A 178 3.55 13.92 20.94
N ILE A 179 3.03 14.91 20.23
CA ILE A 179 3.67 16.21 20.08
C ILE A 179 3.02 17.21 21.06
N PRO A 180 3.80 17.84 21.94
CA PRO A 180 3.27 18.89 22.81
C PRO A 180 2.88 20.10 21.97
N MET A 181 1.62 20.48 22.03
CA MET A 181 1.06 21.59 21.26
C MET A 181 0.42 22.62 22.19
N LYS A 182 0.54 23.89 21.83
CA LYS A 182 -0.12 25.00 22.51
C LYS A 182 -0.84 25.87 21.50
N ASP A 183 -2.14 26.07 21.73
CA ASP A 183 -3.00 26.94 20.90
C ASP A 183 -3.01 26.54 19.41
N VAL A 184 -3.03 25.22 19.14
CA VAL A 184 -3.04 24.66 17.79
C VAL A 184 -4.44 24.24 17.41
N ASN A 185 -4.91 24.70 16.24
CA ASN A 185 -6.15 24.28 15.62
C ASN A 185 -5.86 23.41 14.39
N LEU A 186 -5.94 22.09 14.56
CA LEU A 186 -5.67 21.11 13.50
C LEU A 186 -6.69 21.19 12.35
N GLU A 187 -7.92 21.64 12.61
CA GLU A 187 -8.91 21.82 11.56
C GLU A 187 -8.51 22.95 10.60
N THR A 188 -7.97 24.05 11.14
CA THR A 188 -7.44 25.17 10.34
C THR A 188 -6.27 24.70 9.46
N ILE A 189 -5.38 23.90 10.02
CA ILE A 189 -4.26 23.31 9.24
C ILE A 189 -4.80 22.42 8.14
N ALA A 190 -5.79 21.57 8.44
CA ALA A 190 -6.42 20.71 7.44
C ALA A 190 -7.10 21.49 6.32
N LYS A 191 -7.73 22.63 6.62
CA LYS A 191 -8.31 23.54 5.61
C LYS A 191 -7.24 24.18 4.74
N GLY A 192 -6.09 24.50 5.31
CA GLY A 192 -4.95 25.12 4.62
C GLY A 192 -4.07 24.17 3.82
N THR A 193 -4.41 22.88 3.77
CA THR A 193 -3.60 21.83 3.09
C THR A 193 -4.38 21.04 2.04
N PRO A 194 -5.12 21.70 1.12
CA PRO A 194 -5.89 21.00 0.11
C PRO A 194 -4.96 20.21 -0.84
N GLY A 195 -5.37 18.98 -1.17
CA GLY A 195 -4.63 18.13 -2.12
C GLY A 195 -3.43 17.39 -1.53
N LEU A 196 -3.00 17.72 -0.31
CA LEU A 196 -1.89 17.02 0.33
C LEU A 196 -2.31 15.61 0.76
N VAL A 197 -1.35 14.68 0.63
CA VAL A 197 -1.51 13.29 1.04
C VAL A 197 -0.98 13.04 2.46
N GLY A 198 -1.19 11.83 2.98
CA GLY A 198 -0.79 11.48 4.34
C GLY A 198 0.68 11.71 4.64
N ALA A 199 1.56 11.39 3.69
CA ALA A 199 3.01 11.59 3.84
C ALA A 199 3.38 13.08 3.93
N ASP A 200 2.73 13.94 3.16
CA ASP A 200 2.96 15.39 3.22
C ASP A 200 2.54 15.96 4.58
N LEU A 201 1.39 15.52 5.08
CA LEU A 201 0.86 15.95 6.39
C LEU A 201 1.75 15.47 7.54
N GLU A 202 2.27 14.26 7.47
CA GLU A 202 3.26 13.75 8.42
C GLU A 202 4.53 14.60 8.41
N ASN A 203 5.00 14.95 7.20
CA ASN A 203 6.17 15.81 7.04
C ASN A 203 5.95 17.21 7.62
N ILE A 204 4.79 17.82 7.39
CA ILE A 204 4.42 19.11 8.00
C ILE A 204 4.48 19.03 9.53
N VAL A 205 3.94 17.99 10.12
CA VAL A 205 3.96 17.80 11.58
C VAL A 205 5.41 17.67 12.08
N ASN A 206 6.22 16.89 11.39
CA ASN A 206 7.63 16.71 11.73
C ASN A 206 8.41 18.03 11.60
N GLU A 207 8.25 18.76 10.50
CA GLU A 207 8.90 20.05 10.30
C GLU A 207 8.48 21.10 11.36
N ALA A 208 7.20 21.13 11.71
CA ALA A 208 6.70 22.03 12.76
C ALA A 208 7.39 21.73 14.11
N ALA A 209 7.55 20.44 14.45
CA ALA A 209 8.24 20.01 15.67
C ALA A 209 9.73 20.40 15.63
N LEU A 210 10.40 20.21 14.49
CA LEU A 210 11.80 20.62 14.32
C LEU A 210 11.98 22.13 14.41
N LEU A 211 11.05 22.92 13.86
CA LEU A 211 11.08 24.39 13.95
C LEU A 211 10.91 24.86 15.40
N ALA A 212 9.98 24.27 16.13
CA ALA A 212 9.81 24.58 17.55
C ALA A 212 11.07 24.25 18.36
N ALA A 213 11.70 23.11 18.09
CA ALA A 213 12.94 22.72 18.74
C ALA A 213 14.10 23.66 18.44
N ARG A 214 14.26 24.10 17.18
CA ARG A 214 15.28 25.10 16.78
C ARG A 214 15.09 26.46 17.47
N LYS A 215 13.84 26.80 17.78
CA LYS A 215 13.46 28.03 18.52
C LYS A 215 13.50 27.83 20.03
N GLU A 216 14.02 26.71 20.52
CA GLU A 216 14.12 26.33 21.93
C GLU A 216 12.76 26.38 22.68
N LYS A 217 11.66 26.09 21.97
CA LYS A 217 10.32 26.04 22.53
C LYS A 217 10.05 24.68 23.19
N SER A 218 9.17 24.68 24.19
CA SER A 218 8.66 23.46 24.84
C SER A 218 7.43 22.86 24.17
N SER A 219 6.81 23.57 23.24
CA SER A 219 5.61 23.15 22.51
C SER A 219 5.54 23.78 21.12
N VAL A 220 4.85 23.08 20.22
CA VAL A 220 4.57 23.56 18.85
C VAL A 220 3.33 24.47 18.88
N ASN A 221 3.35 25.55 18.15
CA ASN A 221 2.19 26.45 17.98
C ASN A 221 1.78 26.59 16.50
N MET A 222 0.76 27.38 16.22
CA MET A 222 0.27 27.59 14.84
C MET A 222 1.31 28.20 13.91
N ASP A 223 2.16 29.11 14.38
CA ASP A 223 3.20 29.73 13.54
C ASP A 223 4.22 28.72 13.04
N ASP A 224 4.56 27.71 13.87
CA ASP A 224 5.45 26.64 13.47
C ASP A 224 4.83 25.76 12.38
N PHE A 225 3.51 25.51 12.45
CA PHE A 225 2.79 24.78 11.40
C PHE A 225 2.67 25.59 10.10
N GLU A 226 2.40 26.89 10.19
CA GLU A 226 2.33 27.75 9.00
C GLU A 226 3.69 27.81 8.29
N GLU A 227 4.79 28.00 9.04
CA GLU A 227 6.13 27.99 8.49
C GLU A 227 6.52 26.61 7.90
N ALA A 228 6.04 25.53 8.53
CA ALA A 228 6.26 24.16 8.03
C ALA A 228 5.54 23.91 6.70
N LYS A 229 4.33 24.43 6.52
CA LYS A 229 3.59 24.31 5.24
C LYS A 229 4.33 24.94 4.06
N ASP A 230 5.04 26.02 4.28
CA ASP A 230 5.80 26.71 3.22
C ASP A 230 7.03 25.91 2.75
N LYS A 231 7.41 24.86 3.49
CA LYS A 231 8.57 24.01 3.19
C LYS A 231 8.22 22.68 2.52
N VAL A 232 6.96 22.32 2.54
CA VAL A 232 6.42 21.06 2.00
C VAL A 232 5.62 21.31 0.74
#